data_cd05fc1a8038b617cd73e2febd5271d1
#
_entry.id   cd05fc1a8038b617cd73e2febd5271d1
#
_cell.length_a   1.000
_cell.length_b   1.000
_cell.length_c   1.000
_cell.angle_alpha   90.00
_cell.angle_beta   90.00
_cell.angle_gamma   90.00
#
_symmetry.space_group_name_H-M   'P 1'
#
loop_
_entity.id
_entity.type
_entity.pdbx_description
1 polymer ?
#
loop_
_entity_poly.entity_id
_entity_poly.type
_entity_poly.pdbx_seq_one_letter_code
_entity_poly.pdbx_strand_id
1 'polypeptide(L)'
;VNAGTGNISAPGLKEVLILQDDLIIDAARRQIVTAGIKMVEQKMIAGSWGNLSIKIDTSRCAITPSGRSYDSLNTEDIVVVDMQGNKIKGALIPSSETPLHLAIYNAIPAAQAIVHTHSVYASACAALHRSIPALIEDLVQIIGGSVDVAEYALPGTKVLAENALIALQNKKAALL
;
A
#
# COMPACT_ATOMS: atom_id res chain seq x y z
N VAL A 1 -40.89 -5.17 -42.42
CA VAL A 1 -39.66 -5.43 -41.65
C VAL A 1 -39.16 -4.09 -41.10
N ASN A 2 -39.51 -3.77 -39.85
CA ASN A 2 -39.09 -2.54 -39.17
C ASN A 2 -37.79 -2.85 -38.41
N ALA A 3 -36.66 -2.40 -38.91
CA ALA A 3 -35.40 -2.40 -38.19
C ALA A 3 -35.41 -1.25 -37.17
N GLY A 4 -35.65 -1.59 -35.91
CA GLY A 4 -35.53 -0.64 -34.81
C GLY A 4 -34.05 -0.24 -34.64
N THR A 5 -33.71 0.97 -35.06
CA THR A 5 -32.43 1.62 -34.72
C THR A 5 -32.49 2.01 -33.25
N GLY A 6 -31.94 1.14 -32.36
CA GLY A 6 -31.73 1.47 -30.98
C GLY A 6 -30.77 2.68 -30.90
N ASN A 7 -31.31 3.79 -30.46
CA ASN A 7 -30.55 5.03 -30.23
C ASN A 7 -29.69 4.81 -28.99
N ILE A 8 -28.41 4.43 -29.15
CA ILE A 8 -27.41 4.40 -28.07
C ILE A 8 -27.06 5.87 -27.82
N SER A 9 -27.68 6.48 -26.81
CA SER A 9 -27.32 7.81 -26.38
C SER A 9 -25.91 7.74 -25.76
N ALA A 10 -25.02 8.69 -26.11
CA ALA A 10 -23.72 8.81 -25.47
C ALA A 10 -23.89 9.02 -23.95
N PRO A 11 -23.02 8.40 -23.13
CA PRO A 11 -23.09 8.55 -21.68
C PRO A 11 -22.95 10.03 -21.28
N GLY A 12 -23.72 10.45 -20.27
CA GLY A 12 -23.62 11.80 -19.73
C GLY A 12 -22.27 12.04 -19.05
N LEU A 13 -21.85 13.30 -18.94
CA LEU A 13 -20.56 13.68 -18.33
C LEU A 13 -20.35 13.03 -16.94
N LYS A 14 -21.39 12.93 -16.13
CA LYS A 14 -21.34 12.29 -14.80
C LYS A 14 -21.02 10.81 -14.88
N GLU A 15 -21.60 10.08 -15.84
CA GLU A 15 -21.34 8.65 -16.07
C GLU A 15 -19.90 8.42 -16.55
N VAL A 16 -19.41 9.28 -17.43
CA VAL A 16 -18.01 9.23 -17.90
C VAL A 16 -17.04 9.43 -16.74
N LEU A 17 -17.28 10.39 -15.85
CA LEU A 17 -16.44 10.64 -14.67
C LEU A 17 -16.45 9.46 -13.68
N ILE A 18 -17.62 8.83 -13.45
CA ILE A 18 -17.71 7.64 -12.59
C ILE A 18 -16.91 6.48 -13.20
N LEU A 19 -17.05 6.22 -14.49
CA LEU A 19 -16.32 5.17 -15.18
C LEU A 19 -14.80 5.41 -15.13
N GLN A 20 -14.38 6.64 -15.28
CA GLN A 20 -12.96 7.00 -15.19
C GLN A 20 -12.41 6.77 -13.78
N ASP A 21 -13.14 7.13 -12.74
CA ASP A 21 -12.77 6.89 -11.34
C ASP A 21 -12.65 5.40 -11.04
N ASP A 22 -13.61 4.60 -11.48
CA ASP A 22 -13.57 3.15 -11.34
C ASP A 22 -12.36 2.52 -12.03
N LEU A 23 -12.00 2.98 -13.22
CA LEU A 23 -10.80 2.51 -13.92
C LEU A 23 -9.50 2.81 -13.18
N ILE A 24 -9.38 3.98 -12.56
CA ILE A 24 -8.20 4.35 -11.75
C ILE A 24 -8.12 3.46 -10.51
N ILE A 25 -9.23 3.25 -9.81
CA ILE A 25 -9.29 2.36 -8.65
C ILE A 25 -8.90 0.93 -9.04
N ASP A 26 -9.45 0.41 -10.12
CA ASP A 26 -9.16 -0.95 -10.58
C ASP A 26 -7.72 -1.12 -11.05
N ALA A 27 -7.11 -0.10 -11.62
CA ALA A 27 -5.69 -0.10 -11.97
C ALA A 27 -4.82 -0.21 -10.70
N ALA A 28 -5.11 0.57 -9.66
CA ALA A 28 -4.41 0.50 -8.38
C ALA A 28 -4.57 -0.88 -7.72
N ARG A 29 -5.78 -1.43 -7.72
CA ARG A 29 -6.08 -2.76 -7.18
C ARG A 29 -5.28 -3.86 -7.88
N ARG A 30 -5.26 -3.86 -9.21
CA ARG A 30 -4.47 -4.83 -10.01
C ARG A 30 -2.98 -4.74 -9.71
N GLN A 31 -2.45 -3.53 -9.57
CA GLN A 31 -1.03 -3.33 -9.23
C GLN A 31 -0.71 -3.90 -7.85
N ILE A 32 -1.58 -3.70 -6.84
CA ILE A 32 -1.42 -4.27 -5.49
C ILE A 32 -1.40 -5.80 -5.54
N VAL A 33 -2.36 -6.42 -6.23
CA VAL A 33 -2.41 -7.89 -6.36
C VAL A 33 -1.15 -8.42 -7.03
N THR A 34 -0.74 -7.81 -8.14
CA THR A 34 0.48 -8.20 -8.88
C THR A 34 1.73 -8.05 -8.00
N ALA A 35 1.85 -6.96 -7.25
CA ALA A 35 2.98 -6.74 -6.34
C ALA A 35 2.97 -7.74 -5.19
N GLY A 36 1.79 -8.05 -4.62
CA GLY A 36 1.63 -9.03 -3.56
C GLY A 36 2.10 -10.43 -3.96
N ILE A 37 1.71 -10.89 -5.15
CA ILE A 37 2.18 -12.17 -5.72
C ILE A 37 3.72 -12.18 -5.82
N LYS A 38 4.31 -11.11 -6.35
CA LYS A 38 5.78 -10.99 -6.43
C LYS A 38 6.47 -11.03 -5.06
N MET A 39 5.86 -10.45 -4.02
CA MET A 39 6.40 -10.50 -2.67
C MET A 39 6.44 -11.95 -2.13
N VAL A 40 5.43 -12.76 -2.42
CA VAL A 40 5.41 -14.20 -2.07
C VAL A 40 6.48 -14.96 -2.86
N GLU A 41 6.53 -14.78 -4.17
CA GLU A 41 7.52 -15.44 -5.06
C GLU A 41 8.96 -15.13 -4.62
N GLN A 42 9.23 -13.89 -4.19
CA GLN A 42 10.54 -13.45 -3.72
C GLN A 42 10.78 -13.74 -2.23
N LYS A 43 9.89 -14.45 -1.56
CA LYS A 43 9.98 -14.84 -0.14
C LYS A 43 10.15 -13.63 0.80
N MET A 44 9.57 -12.50 0.45
CA MET A 44 9.56 -11.29 1.27
C MET A 44 8.48 -11.35 2.35
N ILE A 45 7.47 -12.17 2.16
CA ILE A 45 6.35 -12.40 3.07
C ILE A 45 5.94 -13.88 3.07
N ALA A 46 5.17 -14.28 4.07
CA ALA A 46 4.54 -15.59 4.16
C ALA A 46 3.06 -15.46 4.57
N GLY A 47 2.19 -16.22 3.91
CA GLY A 47 0.76 -16.26 4.21
C GLY A 47 0.08 -14.89 4.01
N SER A 48 -0.44 -14.31 5.07
CA SER A 48 -1.13 -13.02 5.10
C SER A 48 -0.30 -11.87 5.71
N TRP A 49 0.99 -12.11 5.98
CA TRP A 49 1.86 -11.11 6.59
C TRP A 49 2.29 -10.05 5.58
N GLY A 50 2.62 -8.86 6.11
CA GLY A 50 2.90 -7.71 5.26
C GLY A 50 1.62 -7.10 4.68
N ASN A 51 1.77 -5.94 4.07
CA ASN A 51 0.66 -5.21 3.44
C ASN A 51 1.19 -4.24 2.40
N LEU A 52 0.29 -3.88 1.48
CA LEU A 52 0.58 -3.02 0.34
C LEU A 52 -0.48 -1.95 0.22
N SER A 53 -0.07 -0.74 -0.11
CA SER A 53 -1.03 0.29 -0.53
C SER A 53 -0.51 1.10 -1.71
N ILE A 54 -1.44 1.67 -2.47
CA ILE A 54 -1.18 2.62 -3.54
C ILE A 54 -2.06 3.85 -3.32
N LYS A 55 -1.45 5.02 -3.35
CA LYS A 55 -2.14 6.30 -3.29
C LYS A 55 -2.86 6.53 -4.61
N ILE A 56 -4.19 6.65 -4.57
CA ILE A 56 -5.01 6.89 -5.76
C ILE A 56 -4.96 8.37 -6.13
N ASP A 57 -5.15 9.21 -5.11
CA ASP A 57 -5.12 10.68 -5.22
C ASP A 57 -4.79 11.31 -3.86
N THR A 58 -4.98 12.61 -3.71
CA THR A 58 -4.71 13.33 -2.45
C THR A 58 -5.67 12.97 -1.32
N SER A 59 -6.78 12.30 -1.61
CA SER A 59 -7.86 11.99 -0.66
C SER A 59 -8.05 10.51 -0.38
N ARG A 60 -7.48 9.60 -1.21
CA ARG A 60 -7.76 8.16 -1.16
C ARG A 60 -6.54 7.30 -1.44
N CYS A 61 -6.51 6.12 -0.83
CA CYS A 61 -5.60 5.04 -1.22
C CYS A 61 -6.31 3.68 -1.29
N ALA A 62 -5.77 2.79 -2.12
CA ALA A 62 -6.11 1.38 -2.13
C ALA A 62 -5.14 0.63 -1.22
N ILE A 63 -5.62 -0.33 -0.42
CA ILE A 63 -4.81 -1.09 0.53
C ILE A 63 -5.27 -2.54 0.61
N THR A 64 -4.34 -3.46 0.85
CA THR A 64 -4.63 -4.87 1.08
C THR A 64 -5.56 -5.06 2.27
N PRO A 65 -6.45 -6.06 2.23
CA PRO A 65 -7.31 -6.39 3.37
C PRO A 65 -6.52 -7.09 4.48
N SER A 66 -7.07 -7.05 5.69
CA SER A 66 -6.56 -7.77 6.86
C SER A 66 -6.76 -9.28 6.71
N GLY A 67 -5.71 -10.07 7.05
CA GLY A 67 -5.81 -11.52 7.20
C GLY A 67 -6.07 -12.32 5.92
N ARG A 68 -5.92 -11.73 4.74
CA ARG A 68 -6.08 -12.44 3.46
C ARG A 68 -4.74 -12.92 2.93
N SER A 69 -4.66 -14.20 2.54
CA SER A 69 -3.46 -14.74 1.89
C SER A 69 -3.31 -14.17 0.48
N TYR A 70 -2.08 -13.83 0.11
CA TYR A 70 -1.76 -13.30 -1.22
C TYR A 70 -1.99 -14.29 -2.35
N ASP A 71 -1.91 -15.61 -2.09
CA ASP A 71 -2.16 -16.66 -3.08
C ASP A 71 -3.62 -16.69 -3.56
N SER A 72 -4.54 -16.16 -2.74
CA SER A 72 -5.98 -16.10 -3.03
C SER A 72 -6.54 -14.68 -3.15
N LEU A 73 -5.65 -13.68 -3.19
CA LEU A 73 -6.03 -12.28 -3.23
C LEU A 73 -6.51 -11.88 -4.63
N ASN A 74 -7.72 -11.35 -4.72
CA ASN A 74 -8.30 -10.84 -5.96
C ASN A 74 -8.39 -9.30 -5.92
N THR A 75 -8.61 -8.68 -7.07
CA THR A 75 -8.74 -7.22 -7.20
C THR A 75 -9.89 -6.66 -6.37
N GLU A 76 -11.00 -7.38 -6.27
CA GLU A 76 -12.19 -7.01 -5.52
C GLU A 76 -11.96 -7.05 -3.99
N ASP A 77 -10.98 -7.83 -3.53
CA ASP A 77 -10.59 -7.91 -2.12
C ASP A 77 -9.88 -6.63 -1.64
N ILE A 78 -9.25 -5.89 -2.55
CA ILE A 78 -8.51 -4.67 -2.22
C ILE A 78 -9.49 -3.56 -1.80
N VAL A 79 -9.24 -2.99 -0.65
CA VAL A 79 -10.09 -1.97 -0.02
C VAL A 79 -9.61 -0.58 -0.39
N VAL A 80 -10.55 0.34 -0.64
CA VAL A 80 -10.25 1.77 -0.79
C VAL A 80 -10.67 2.49 0.47
N VAL A 81 -9.76 3.30 1.01
CA VAL A 81 -10.00 4.13 2.20
C VAL A 81 -9.68 5.59 1.90
N ASP A 82 -10.29 6.50 2.65
CA ASP A 82 -9.89 7.92 2.65
C ASP A 82 -8.62 8.13 3.52
N MET A 83 -8.08 9.35 3.51
CA MET A 83 -6.88 9.69 4.29
C MET A 83 -7.15 9.79 5.81
N GLN A 84 -8.38 9.57 6.27
CA GLN A 84 -8.78 9.42 7.66
C GLN A 84 -8.95 7.94 8.06
N GLY A 85 -8.86 7.00 7.10
CA GLY A 85 -9.02 5.57 7.32
C GLY A 85 -10.45 5.06 7.20
N ASN A 86 -11.40 5.89 6.79
CA ASN A 86 -12.78 5.46 6.55
C ASN A 86 -12.84 4.65 5.25
N LYS A 87 -13.51 3.52 5.29
CA LYS A 87 -13.70 2.67 4.10
C LYS A 87 -14.66 3.32 3.11
N ILE A 88 -14.18 3.54 1.88
CA ILE A 88 -14.94 4.08 0.76
C ILE A 88 -15.49 2.96 -0.13
N LYS A 89 -14.65 1.97 -0.48
CA LYS A 89 -15.01 0.89 -1.41
C LYS A 89 -14.33 -0.42 -1.01
N GLY A 90 -15.02 -1.54 -1.23
CA GLY A 90 -14.56 -2.90 -0.91
C GLY A 90 -15.38 -3.53 0.21
N ALA A 91 -15.50 -4.87 0.18
CA ALA A 91 -16.30 -5.62 1.15
C ALA A 91 -15.51 -5.95 2.42
N LEU A 92 -14.20 -6.14 2.31
CA LEU A 92 -13.35 -6.62 3.39
C LEU A 92 -12.94 -5.50 4.36
N ILE A 93 -12.33 -5.90 5.48
CA ILE A 93 -11.74 -4.99 6.45
C ILE A 93 -10.34 -4.62 5.93
N PRO A 94 -9.96 -3.33 5.87
CA PRO A 94 -8.61 -2.93 5.46
C PRO A 94 -7.56 -3.45 6.45
N SER A 95 -6.30 -3.51 6.02
CA SER A 95 -5.18 -3.90 6.86
C SER A 95 -5.20 -3.18 8.21
N SER A 96 -4.88 -3.89 9.28
CA SER A 96 -4.71 -3.29 10.62
C SER A 96 -3.62 -2.21 10.66
N GLU A 97 -2.70 -2.21 9.68
CA GLU A 97 -1.65 -1.21 9.56
C GLU A 97 -2.01 -0.01 8.65
N THR A 98 -3.28 0.11 8.26
CA THR A 98 -3.78 1.31 7.57
C THR A 98 -3.34 2.62 8.24
N PRO A 99 -3.34 2.77 9.59
CA PRO A 99 -2.87 3.99 10.25
C PRO A 99 -1.40 4.34 9.91
N LEU A 100 -0.52 3.34 9.83
CA LEU A 100 0.89 3.51 9.44
C LEU A 100 0.99 4.05 8.01
N HIS A 101 0.28 3.42 7.05
CA HIS A 101 0.29 3.85 5.66
C HIS A 101 -0.23 5.27 5.49
N LEU A 102 -1.35 5.60 6.13
CA LEU A 102 -1.94 6.93 6.04
C LEU A 102 -1.04 8.01 6.67
N ALA A 103 -0.38 7.70 7.79
CA ALA A 103 0.58 8.62 8.41
C ALA A 103 1.74 8.95 7.45
N ILE A 104 2.27 7.93 6.76
CA ILE A 104 3.35 8.12 5.76
C ILE A 104 2.84 8.95 4.58
N TYR A 105 1.67 8.66 4.00
CA TYR A 105 1.13 9.46 2.89
C TYR A 105 0.85 10.90 3.27
N ASN A 106 0.41 11.16 4.49
CA ASN A 106 0.15 12.51 4.99
C ASN A 106 1.45 13.29 5.26
N ALA A 107 2.49 12.62 5.78
CA ALA A 107 3.77 13.25 6.09
C ALA A 107 4.68 13.37 4.86
N ILE A 108 4.57 12.45 3.89
CA ILE A 108 5.43 12.39 2.70
C ILE A 108 4.54 12.42 1.43
N PRO A 109 4.13 13.61 0.96
CA PRO A 109 3.23 13.75 -0.20
C PRO A 109 3.75 13.08 -1.48
N ALA A 110 5.06 12.96 -1.63
CA ALA A 110 5.72 12.30 -2.76
C ALA A 110 5.57 10.77 -2.76
N ALA A 111 5.22 10.15 -1.62
CA ALA A 111 4.98 8.72 -1.55
C ALA A 111 3.75 8.33 -2.38
N GLN A 112 3.92 7.42 -3.32
CA GLN A 112 2.84 6.93 -4.19
C GLN A 112 2.41 5.50 -3.85
N ALA A 113 3.30 4.72 -3.23
CA ALA A 113 3.03 3.36 -2.79
C ALA A 113 3.82 3.04 -1.52
N ILE A 114 3.29 2.15 -0.71
CA ILE A 114 3.96 1.65 0.48
C ILE A 114 3.91 0.13 0.45
N VAL A 115 5.06 -0.49 0.73
CA VAL A 115 5.24 -1.94 0.77
C VAL A 115 5.79 -2.30 2.14
N HIS A 116 5.01 -3.04 2.93
CA HIS A 116 5.45 -3.62 4.20
C HIS A 116 5.75 -5.11 3.99
N THR A 117 6.95 -5.51 4.33
CA THR A 117 7.43 -6.89 4.19
C THR A 117 7.93 -7.46 5.51
N HIS A 118 8.03 -8.79 5.56
CA HIS A 118 8.65 -9.53 6.67
C HIS A 118 9.88 -10.29 6.17
N SER A 119 10.75 -9.60 5.42
CA SER A 119 12.02 -10.16 4.94
C SER A 119 12.88 -10.64 6.11
N VAL A 120 13.29 -11.90 6.09
CA VAL A 120 13.96 -12.58 7.20
C VAL A 120 15.18 -11.81 7.70
N TYR A 121 16.05 -11.36 6.80
CA TYR A 121 17.27 -10.64 7.17
C TYR A 121 16.97 -9.22 7.68
N ALA A 122 16.01 -8.52 7.08
CA ALA A 122 15.59 -7.21 7.55
C ALA A 122 14.95 -7.31 8.95
N SER A 123 14.08 -8.31 9.17
CA SER A 123 13.48 -8.58 10.48
C SER A 123 14.52 -8.96 11.54
N ALA A 124 15.56 -9.71 11.16
CA ALA A 124 16.66 -10.01 12.08
C ALA A 124 17.44 -8.74 12.49
N CYS A 125 17.69 -7.82 11.55
CA CYS A 125 18.31 -6.53 11.86
C CYS A 125 17.43 -5.70 12.79
N ALA A 126 16.11 -5.62 12.50
CA ALA A 126 15.13 -4.93 13.34
C ALA A 126 15.13 -5.48 14.78
N ALA A 127 15.01 -6.80 14.94
CA ALA A 127 15.00 -7.46 16.25
C ALA A 127 16.31 -7.25 17.06
N LEU A 128 17.43 -7.02 16.37
CA LEU A 128 18.72 -6.70 16.98
C LEU A 128 18.92 -5.20 17.20
N HIS A 129 17.95 -4.36 16.89
CA HIS A 129 18.06 -2.89 16.87
C HIS A 129 19.29 -2.40 16.07
N ARG A 130 19.58 -3.05 14.93
CA ARG A 130 20.72 -2.72 14.07
C ARG A 130 20.24 -2.20 12.73
N SER A 131 20.53 -0.94 12.46
CA SER A 131 20.34 -0.34 11.14
C SER A 131 21.12 -1.10 10.07
N ILE A 132 20.60 -1.17 8.85
CA ILE A 132 21.32 -1.67 7.68
C ILE A 132 22.13 -0.50 7.13
N PRO A 133 23.49 -0.55 7.20
CA PRO A 133 24.33 0.55 6.72
C PRO A 133 24.33 0.63 5.19
N ALA A 134 24.51 1.82 4.67
CA ALA A 134 24.56 2.09 3.22
C ALA A 134 25.91 1.66 2.63
N LEU A 135 26.14 0.35 2.52
CA LEU A 135 27.42 -0.23 2.06
C LEU A 135 27.49 -0.42 0.53
N ILE A 136 26.37 -0.29 -0.17
CA ILE A 136 26.28 -0.42 -1.63
C ILE A 136 25.58 0.79 -2.23
N GLU A 137 25.96 1.11 -3.46
CA GLU A 137 25.49 2.30 -4.18
C GLU A 137 23.96 2.35 -4.28
N ASP A 138 23.30 1.19 -4.52
CA ASP A 138 21.84 1.10 -4.63
C ASP A 138 21.12 1.58 -3.37
N LEU A 139 21.66 1.30 -2.17
CA LEU A 139 21.07 1.80 -0.92
C LEU A 139 21.17 3.32 -0.83
N VAL A 140 22.26 3.92 -1.28
CA VAL A 140 22.43 5.37 -1.28
C VAL A 140 21.50 6.02 -2.30
N GLN A 141 21.46 5.53 -3.54
CA GLN A 141 20.70 6.15 -4.62
C GLN A 141 19.20 5.88 -4.52
N ILE A 142 18.79 4.65 -4.18
CA ILE A 142 17.38 4.25 -4.19
C ILE A 142 16.72 4.58 -2.85
N ILE A 143 17.36 4.21 -1.73
CA ILE A 143 16.80 4.38 -0.39
C ILE A 143 17.09 5.76 0.18
N GLY A 144 18.27 6.33 -0.11
CA GLY A 144 18.72 7.62 0.39
C GLY A 144 19.69 7.49 1.57
N GLY A 145 20.22 6.29 1.86
CA GLY A 145 21.18 6.05 2.92
C GLY A 145 20.97 4.73 3.66
N SER A 146 21.29 4.70 4.95
CA SER A 146 21.03 3.56 5.84
C SER A 146 19.53 3.31 5.99
N VAL A 147 19.16 2.05 6.25
CA VAL A 147 17.79 1.70 6.66
C VAL A 147 17.77 1.63 8.18
N ASP A 148 17.21 2.65 8.81
CA ASP A 148 17.22 2.78 10.26
C ASP A 148 16.07 2.03 10.92
N VAL A 149 16.25 1.67 12.20
CA VAL A 149 15.25 0.93 12.99
C VAL A 149 14.37 1.94 13.74
N ALA A 150 13.07 1.78 13.62
CA ALA A 150 12.09 2.50 14.43
C ALA A 150 12.04 1.93 15.85
N GLU A 151 11.70 2.76 16.82
CA GLU A 151 11.34 2.28 18.16
C GLU A 151 10.10 1.38 18.08
N TYR A 152 10.15 0.27 18.81
CA TYR A 152 9.07 -0.70 18.81
C TYR A 152 7.77 -0.10 19.36
N ALA A 153 6.68 -0.39 18.67
CA ALA A 153 5.31 -0.19 19.18
C ALA A 153 4.37 -1.25 18.58
N LEU A 154 3.21 -1.42 19.16
CA LEU A 154 2.25 -2.42 18.70
C LEU A 154 1.76 -2.11 17.28
N PRO A 155 1.67 -3.13 16.40
CA PRO A 155 1.12 -2.98 15.05
C PRO A 155 -0.26 -2.31 15.06
N GLY A 156 -0.52 -1.46 14.07
CA GLY A 156 -1.78 -0.73 13.93
C GLY A 156 -1.94 0.47 14.87
N THR A 157 -0.95 0.78 15.70
CA THR A 157 -1.01 1.93 16.60
C THR A 157 -0.47 3.21 15.96
N LYS A 158 -0.96 4.34 16.43
CA LYS A 158 -0.44 5.66 16.04
C LYS A 158 1.03 5.83 16.45
N VAL A 159 1.42 5.26 17.59
CA VAL A 159 2.79 5.31 18.10
C VAL A 159 3.77 4.64 17.11
N LEU A 160 3.41 3.45 16.56
CA LEU A 160 4.24 2.80 15.54
C LEU A 160 4.37 3.67 14.29
N ALA A 161 3.29 4.31 13.86
CA ALA A 161 3.31 5.20 12.70
C ALA A 161 4.24 6.42 12.93
N GLU A 162 4.21 7.02 14.11
CA GLU A 162 5.09 8.13 14.49
C GLU A 162 6.56 7.69 14.54
N ASN A 163 6.84 6.53 15.17
CA ASN A 163 8.19 5.96 15.22
C ASN A 163 8.74 5.62 13.84
N ALA A 164 7.91 5.06 12.95
CA ALA A 164 8.27 4.80 11.57
C ALA A 164 8.65 6.07 10.81
N LEU A 165 7.90 7.16 10.98
CA LEU A 165 8.20 8.45 10.36
C LEU A 165 9.55 9.01 10.85
N ILE A 166 9.86 8.87 12.15
CA ILE A 166 11.16 9.26 12.71
C ILE A 166 12.29 8.45 12.08
N ALA A 167 12.13 7.13 11.92
CA ALA A 167 13.15 6.27 11.31
C ALA A 167 13.29 6.52 9.80
N LEU A 168 12.19 6.82 9.11
CA LEU A 168 12.22 7.15 7.68
C LEU A 168 12.99 8.45 7.41
N GLN A 169 12.77 9.51 8.21
CA GLN A 169 13.33 10.84 7.93
C GLN A 169 13.08 11.26 6.45
N ASN A 170 14.16 11.44 5.68
CA ASN A 170 14.10 11.77 4.25
C ASN A 170 14.42 10.55 3.36
N LYS A 171 14.40 9.34 3.91
CA LYS A 171 14.73 8.09 3.22
C LYS A 171 13.47 7.34 2.78
N LYS A 172 13.64 6.30 1.97
CA LYS A 172 12.51 5.56 1.39
C LYS A 172 12.27 4.20 2.07
N ALA A 173 13.05 3.84 3.09
CA ALA A 173 12.88 2.61 3.85
C ALA A 173 13.23 2.79 5.32
N ALA A 174 12.57 2.04 6.18
CA ALA A 174 12.86 1.89 7.60
C ALA A 174 12.59 0.45 8.03
N LEU A 175 13.20 0.02 9.13
CA LEU A 175 12.89 -1.22 9.84
C LEU A 175 11.91 -0.91 10.98
N LEU A 176 10.95 -1.81 11.22
CA LEU A 176 9.93 -1.67 12.28
C LEU A 176 10.14 -2.74 13.35
#